data_24414d52a8a3ab3426392b5004863ad2
#
_entry.id   24414d52a8a3ab3426392b5004863ad2
#
_cell.length_a   1.000
_cell.length_b   1.000
_cell.length_c   1.000
_cell.angle_alpha   90.00
_cell.angle_beta   90.00
_cell.angle_gamma   90.00
#
_symmetry.space_group_name_H-M   'P 1'
#
loop_
_entity.id
_entity.type
_entity.pdbx_description
1 polymer ?
#
loop_
_entity_poly.entity_id
_entity_poly.type
_entity_poly.pdbx_seq_one_letter_code
_entity_poly.pdbx_strand_id
1 'polypeptide(L)'
;MPLCSLSATRLFTLFSVFLTGCTMDVGLSDREKHPINPVNVQFQSVSSAPGKTLRDINQADLQPGDLLFSSTLGLKSLGIRILSTSSVSHVAVYIGEGQVAEAVGEGVQIISLKDALTHSDKMFALRIPDLTPEQASQIRQFASQKAGSRYNYMGIAEMVPFMMTKQLCSLNPFSADFRQQCVQGLAAAQLSTPTGAESSYFCSEFVIAAFENAGHPLTMAAPGWVSPGDLLHMREGDIATLAPSRALVYVGHIKPGIYLRSRTLAKSQPPHQQGEGTNLVR
;
A
#
# COMPACT_ATOMS: atom_id res chain seq x y z
N MET A 1 10.65 13.33 50.17
CA MET A 1 10.78 12.68 48.84
C MET A 1 9.77 13.33 47.94
N PRO A 2 10.16 14.15 46.94
CA PRO A 2 9.23 14.74 46.00
C PRO A 2 8.96 13.76 44.86
N LEU A 3 7.72 13.33 44.70
CA LEU A 3 7.18 12.60 43.58
C LEU A 3 7.32 13.48 42.34
N CYS A 4 8.17 13.05 41.40
CA CYS A 4 8.38 13.72 40.13
C CYS A 4 7.10 13.61 39.30
N SER A 5 6.30 14.66 39.25
CA SER A 5 5.15 14.84 38.37
C SER A 5 5.69 14.91 36.94
N LEU A 6 5.70 13.79 36.22
CA LEU A 6 5.88 13.78 34.77
C LEU A 6 4.69 14.48 34.15
N SER A 7 4.88 15.71 33.67
CA SER A 7 3.88 16.52 33.03
C SER A 7 3.23 15.75 31.87
N ALA A 8 1.90 15.71 31.83
CA ALA A 8 1.10 15.09 30.76
C ALA A 8 1.54 15.53 29.35
N THR A 9 2.11 16.72 29.24
CA THR A 9 2.68 17.27 28.00
C THR A 9 3.89 16.47 27.51
N ARG A 10 4.74 15.95 28.41
CA ARG A 10 5.91 15.13 28.02
C ARG A 10 5.50 13.71 27.59
N LEU A 11 4.43 13.18 28.18
CA LEU A 11 3.85 11.91 27.76
C LEU A 11 3.21 12.02 26.39
N PHE A 12 2.56 13.15 26.09
CA PHE A 12 1.91 13.40 24.81
C PHE A 12 2.94 13.62 23.68
N THR A 13 4.06 14.30 23.94
CA THR A 13 5.16 14.46 22.97
C THR A 13 5.89 13.14 22.68
N LEU A 14 6.11 12.29 23.68
CA LEU A 14 6.64 10.94 23.50
C LEU A 14 5.69 10.07 22.65
N PHE A 15 4.40 10.14 22.91
CA PHE A 15 3.38 9.39 22.14
C PHE A 15 3.27 9.87 20.68
N SER A 16 3.46 11.19 20.43
CA SER A 16 3.42 11.74 19.08
C SER A 16 4.59 11.30 18.18
N VAL A 17 5.75 11.01 18.75
CA VAL A 17 6.92 10.50 18.00
C VAL A 17 6.70 9.06 17.55
N PHE A 18 5.91 8.27 18.26
CA PHE A 18 5.59 6.89 17.88
C PHE A 18 4.56 6.80 16.74
N LEU A 19 3.83 7.88 16.43
CA LEU A 19 2.81 7.89 15.37
C LEU A 19 3.35 8.22 13.98
N THR A 20 4.63 8.62 13.85
CA THR A 20 5.28 8.90 12.56
C THR A 20 6.20 7.75 12.15
N GLY A 21 5.71 6.53 12.20
CA GLY A 21 6.47 5.34 11.85
C GLY A 21 6.67 5.17 10.34
N CYS A 22 7.39 6.10 9.69
CA CYS A 22 7.97 5.80 8.37
C CYS A 22 9.12 4.82 8.59
N THR A 23 8.99 3.60 8.12
CA THR A 23 10.10 2.63 8.10
C THR A 23 11.26 3.25 7.33
N MET A 24 12.44 3.21 7.93
CA MET A 24 13.67 3.74 7.37
C MET A 24 14.67 2.61 7.16
N ASP A 25 15.42 2.66 6.09
CA ASP A 25 16.54 1.77 5.84
C ASP A 25 17.83 2.59 5.73
N VAL A 26 18.85 2.16 6.47
CA VAL A 26 20.18 2.78 6.48
C VAL A 26 21.18 1.72 6.04
N GLY A 27 21.70 1.86 4.84
CA GLY A 27 22.68 0.96 4.26
C GLY A 27 23.94 1.68 3.79
N LEU A 28 24.97 0.89 3.49
CA LEU A 28 26.15 1.43 2.81
C LEU A 28 25.80 1.59 1.33
N SER A 29 26.03 2.77 0.80
CA SER A 29 25.90 2.98 -0.63
C SER A 29 27.04 2.30 -1.38
N ASP A 30 26.73 1.85 -2.60
CA ASP A 30 27.71 1.30 -3.51
C ASP A 30 28.79 2.37 -3.79
N ARG A 31 30.03 2.09 -3.37
CA ARG A 31 31.17 3.02 -3.50
C ARG A 31 31.48 3.41 -4.95
N GLU A 32 31.15 2.53 -5.89
CA GLU A 32 31.37 2.84 -7.32
C GLU A 32 30.38 3.88 -7.85
N LYS A 33 29.14 3.89 -7.33
CA LYS A 33 28.09 4.83 -7.76
C LYS A 33 28.07 6.13 -6.97
N HIS A 34 28.51 6.11 -5.69
CA HIS A 34 28.44 7.26 -4.78
C HIS A 34 29.71 7.38 -3.92
N PRO A 35 30.85 7.83 -4.48
CA PRO A 35 32.13 7.88 -3.74
C PRO A 35 32.13 8.88 -2.57
N ILE A 36 31.22 9.86 -2.57
CA ILE A 36 31.20 10.95 -1.58
C ILE A 36 30.25 10.67 -0.42
N ASN A 37 29.21 9.85 -0.61
CA ASN A 37 28.23 9.51 0.43
C ASN A 37 28.26 8.02 0.71
N PRO A 38 28.99 7.55 1.73
CA PRO A 38 29.09 6.12 2.06
C PRO A 38 27.83 5.56 2.69
N VAL A 39 26.86 6.41 3.09
CA VAL A 39 25.62 6.01 3.74
C VAL A 39 24.44 6.40 2.86
N ASN A 40 23.61 5.42 2.53
CA ASN A 40 22.32 5.62 1.88
C ASN A 40 21.21 5.52 2.93
N VAL A 41 20.39 6.56 3.04
CA VAL A 41 19.21 6.57 3.89
C VAL A 41 17.98 6.60 3.01
N GLN A 42 17.16 5.57 3.11
CA GLN A 42 15.93 5.43 2.36
C GLN A 42 14.74 5.43 3.32
N PHE A 43 13.65 6.09 2.95
CA PHE A 43 12.42 6.10 3.72
C PHE A 43 11.32 5.36 2.95
N GLN A 44 10.48 4.65 3.68
CA GLN A 44 9.29 4.04 3.12
C GLN A 44 8.40 5.12 2.48
N SER A 45 7.97 4.90 1.25
CA SER A 45 7.28 5.91 0.46
C SER A 45 5.79 5.94 0.79
N VAL A 46 5.32 7.03 1.38
CA VAL A 46 3.90 7.29 1.62
C VAL A 46 3.14 7.61 0.32
N SER A 47 3.85 8.09 -0.70
CA SER A 47 3.24 8.46 -1.98
C SER A 47 2.81 7.22 -2.78
N SER A 48 1.66 7.29 -3.46
CA SER A 48 1.23 6.27 -4.42
C SER A 48 2.00 6.32 -5.74
N ALA A 49 2.60 7.48 -6.08
CA ALA A 49 3.43 7.63 -7.28
C ALA A 49 4.90 7.38 -6.92
N PRO A 50 5.60 6.46 -7.62
CA PRO A 50 7.03 6.28 -7.43
C PRO A 50 7.78 7.48 -8.03
N GLY A 51 8.76 7.99 -7.29
CA GLY A 51 9.61 9.06 -7.77
C GLY A 51 8.87 10.37 -8.08
N LYS A 52 9.28 11.06 -9.17
CA LYS A 52 8.81 12.41 -9.53
C LYS A 52 7.73 12.45 -10.60
N THR A 53 7.42 11.33 -11.26
CA THR A 53 6.53 11.28 -12.42
C THR A 53 5.27 10.50 -12.10
N LEU A 54 4.13 11.16 -12.26
CA LEU A 54 2.82 10.52 -12.30
C LEU A 54 2.58 10.05 -13.74
N ARG A 55 2.28 8.76 -13.91
CA ARG A 55 1.85 8.21 -15.19
C ARG A 55 0.34 8.03 -15.15
N ASP A 56 -0.37 8.74 -16.01
CA ASP A 56 -1.79 8.50 -16.23
C ASP A 56 -1.96 7.32 -17.19
N ILE A 57 -2.86 6.42 -16.85
CA ILE A 57 -3.20 5.23 -17.64
C ILE A 57 -4.72 5.13 -17.82
N ASN A 58 -5.12 4.32 -18.78
CA ASN A 58 -6.52 3.97 -19.02
C ASN A 58 -6.72 2.45 -18.94
N GLN A 59 -7.95 1.98 -19.18
CA GLN A 59 -8.28 0.55 -19.12
C GLN A 59 -7.45 -0.31 -20.08
N ALA A 60 -7.04 0.21 -21.24
CA ALA A 60 -6.27 -0.55 -22.24
C ALA A 60 -4.83 -0.84 -21.78
N ASP A 61 -4.30 -0.08 -20.81
CA ASP A 61 -2.98 -0.29 -20.24
C ASP A 61 -2.97 -1.38 -19.14
N LEU A 62 -4.17 -1.78 -18.67
CA LEU A 62 -4.31 -2.81 -17.65
C LEU A 62 -4.21 -4.22 -18.24
N GLN A 63 -3.64 -5.12 -17.46
CA GLN A 63 -3.57 -6.56 -17.76
C GLN A 63 -4.25 -7.36 -16.65
N PRO A 64 -4.88 -8.51 -16.99
CA PRO A 64 -5.41 -9.42 -15.98
C PRO A 64 -4.31 -9.80 -14.96
N GLY A 65 -4.63 -9.67 -13.67
CA GLY A 65 -3.69 -9.82 -12.57
C GLY A 65 -3.10 -8.50 -12.05
N ASP A 66 -3.38 -7.34 -12.67
CA ASP A 66 -2.99 -6.06 -12.09
C ASP A 66 -3.69 -5.82 -10.76
N LEU A 67 -2.92 -5.43 -9.75
CA LEU A 67 -3.44 -5.04 -8.44
C LEU A 67 -3.87 -3.57 -8.49
N LEU A 68 -5.15 -3.33 -8.22
CA LEU A 68 -5.73 -2.00 -8.19
C LEU A 68 -5.79 -1.49 -6.75
N PHE A 69 -4.97 -0.51 -6.43
CA PHE A 69 -4.94 0.13 -5.13
C PHE A 69 -5.80 1.38 -5.13
N SER A 70 -6.66 1.51 -4.12
CA SER A 70 -7.55 2.66 -4.00
C SER A 70 -7.65 3.20 -2.58
N SER A 71 -8.21 4.40 -2.48
CA SER A 71 -8.59 5.03 -1.21
C SER A 71 -9.88 5.81 -1.41
N THR A 72 -10.65 5.93 -0.33
CA THR A 72 -11.83 6.78 -0.23
C THR A 72 -11.67 7.79 0.91
N LEU A 73 -12.43 8.87 0.92
CA LEU A 73 -12.41 9.88 1.99
C LEU A 73 -13.20 9.46 3.23
N GLY A 74 -13.83 8.28 3.25
CA GLY A 74 -14.63 7.80 4.39
C GLY A 74 -13.79 7.53 5.65
N LEU A 75 -14.42 7.68 6.82
CA LEU A 75 -13.77 7.45 8.12
C LEU A 75 -13.18 6.05 8.28
N LYS A 76 -13.85 5.01 7.74
CA LYS A 76 -13.33 3.62 7.73
C LYS A 76 -12.02 3.53 6.94
N SER A 77 -11.95 4.15 5.77
CA SER A 77 -10.75 4.22 4.94
C SER A 77 -9.63 4.97 5.65
N LEU A 78 -9.93 6.06 6.35
CA LEU A 78 -8.95 6.82 7.13
C LEU A 78 -8.36 5.96 8.24
N GLY A 79 -9.18 5.18 8.97
CA GLY A 79 -8.73 4.27 10.01
C GLY A 79 -7.74 3.22 9.48
N ILE A 80 -8.06 2.56 8.37
CA ILE A 80 -7.17 1.58 7.73
C ILE A 80 -5.85 2.25 7.30
N ARG A 81 -5.90 3.43 6.72
CA ARG A 81 -4.71 4.18 6.27
C ARG A 81 -3.79 4.58 7.42
N ILE A 82 -4.35 5.00 8.54
CA ILE A 82 -3.57 5.36 9.75
C ILE A 82 -2.92 4.11 10.32
N LEU A 83 -3.67 3.02 10.48
CA LEU A 83 -3.15 1.77 11.04
C LEU A 83 -2.09 1.11 10.14
N SER A 84 -2.25 1.19 8.82
CA SER A 84 -1.27 0.63 7.86
C SER A 84 -0.16 1.61 7.47
N THR A 85 -0.15 2.84 8.02
CA THR A 85 0.79 3.91 7.63
C THR A 85 0.86 4.12 6.10
N SER A 86 -0.26 3.92 5.39
CA SER A 86 -0.31 3.84 3.95
C SER A 86 -1.23 4.90 3.34
N SER A 87 -0.97 5.26 2.09
CA SER A 87 -1.83 6.14 1.30
C SER A 87 -3.05 5.45 0.70
N VAL A 88 -3.21 4.15 0.92
CA VAL A 88 -4.31 3.32 0.41
C VAL A 88 -5.05 2.61 1.54
N SER A 89 -6.30 2.28 1.31
CA SER A 89 -7.15 1.56 2.26
C SER A 89 -7.77 0.31 1.67
N HIS A 90 -7.59 0.08 0.36
CA HIS A 90 -8.21 -1.02 -0.36
C HIS A 90 -7.32 -1.49 -1.50
N VAL A 91 -7.41 -2.78 -1.80
CA VAL A 91 -6.79 -3.43 -2.95
C VAL A 91 -7.78 -4.41 -3.57
N ALA A 92 -7.80 -4.42 -4.90
CA ALA A 92 -8.59 -5.31 -5.73
C ALA A 92 -7.71 -5.90 -6.84
N VAL A 93 -8.21 -6.85 -7.60
CA VAL A 93 -7.50 -7.41 -8.76
C VAL A 93 -8.30 -7.17 -10.04
N TYR A 94 -7.63 -6.65 -11.07
CA TYR A 94 -8.20 -6.56 -12.41
C TYR A 94 -8.17 -7.93 -13.07
N ILE A 95 -9.32 -8.46 -13.44
CA ILE A 95 -9.45 -9.81 -14.00
C ILE A 95 -9.67 -9.82 -15.52
N GLY A 96 -9.50 -8.66 -16.16
CA GLY A 96 -9.68 -8.49 -17.60
C GLY A 96 -11.09 -8.05 -17.99
N GLU A 97 -11.27 -7.69 -19.26
CA GLU A 97 -12.57 -7.30 -19.85
C GLU A 97 -13.29 -6.17 -19.10
N GLY A 98 -12.54 -5.26 -18.48
CA GLY A 98 -13.12 -4.18 -17.70
C GLY A 98 -13.74 -4.63 -16.37
N GLN A 99 -13.39 -5.82 -15.89
CA GLN A 99 -13.89 -6.38 -14.64
C GLN A 99 -12.83 -6.34 -13.54
N VAL A 100 -13.28 -6.09 -12.33
CA VAL A 100 -12.50 -6.01 -11.10
C VAL A 100 -13.12 -6.97 -10.08
N ALA A 101 -12.29 -7.80 -9.46
CA ALA A 101 -12.69 -8.64 -8.35
C ALA A 101 -12.14 -8.08 -7.04
N GLU A 102 -12.99 -7.97 -6.04
CA GLU A 102 -12.66 -7.37 -4.76
C GLU A 102 -13.47 -7.99 -3.60
N ALA A 103 -12.97 -7.85 -2.38
CA ALA A 103 -13.73 -8.13 -1.17
C ALA A 103 -13.99 -6.81 -0.44
N VAL A 104 -15.26 -6.48 -0.24
CA VAL A 104 -15.77 -5.28 0.46
C VAL A 104 -16.83 -5.69 1.49
N GLY A 105 -17.42 -4.73 2.20
CA GLY A 105 -18.36 -5.00 3.28
C GLY A 105 -19.51 -5.94 2.94
N GLU A 106 -19.92 -5.98 1.69
CA GLU A 106 -20.94 -6.88 1.14
C GLU A 106 -20.41 -8.29 0.84
N GLY A 107 -19.09 -8.46 0.85
CA GLY A 107 -18.41 -9.72 0.55
C GLY A 107 -17.55 -9.64 -0.69
N VAL A 108 -17.22 -10.81 -1.26
CA VAL A 108 -16.47 -10.91 -2.52
C VAL A 108 -17.39 -10.65 -3.70
N GLN A 109 -17.03 -9.71 -4.55
CA GLN A 109 -17.81 -9.32 -5.72
C GLN A 109 -16.93 -9.11 -6.96
N ILE A 110 -17.56 -9.24 -8.13
CA ILE A 110 -16.99 -8.86 -9.41
C ILE A 110 -17.81 -7.70 -9.94
N ILE A 111 -17.17 -6.55 -10.14
CA ILE A 111 -17.82 -5.32 -10.60
C ILE A 111 -17.12 -4.76 -11.84
N SER A 112 -17.73 -3.81 -12.50
CA SER A 112 -17.05 -3.10 -13.59
C SER A 112 -15.94 -2.18 -13.06
N LEU A 113 -14.89 -2.00 -13.84
CA LEU A 113 -13.83 -1.01 -13.52
C LEU A 113 -14.42 0.39 -13.36
N LYS A 114 -15.47 0.72 -14.11
CA LYS A 114 -16.18 2.00 -14.03
C LYS A 114 -16.82 2.18 -12.64
N ASP A 115 -17.46 1.15 -12.12
CA ASP A 115 -18.08 1.19 -10.78
C ASP A 115 -17.01 1.29 -9.70
N ALA A 116 -15.92 0.51 -9.79
CA ALA A 116 -14.78 0.59 -8.89
C ALA A 116 -14.18 2.02 -8.85
N LEU A 117 -14.06 2.68 -9.99
CA LEU A 117 -13.60 4.06 -10.10
C LEU A 117 -14.58 5.06 -9.47
N THR A 118 -15.89 4.81 -9.56
CA THR A 118 -16.90 5.69 -8.97
C THR A 118 -16.81 5.73 -7.46
N HIS A 119 -16.54 4.58 -6.83
CA HIS A 119 -16.42 4.44 -5.37
C HIS A 119 -15.03 4.83 -4.81
N SER A 120 -14.10 5.24 -5.66
CA SER A 120 -12.73 5.57 -5.28
C SER A 120 -12.41 7.04 -5.49
N ASP A 121 -11.67 7.68 -4.57
CA ASP A 121 -11.14 9.03 -4.77
C ASP A 121 -9.84 9.03 -5.57
N LYS A 122 -9.09 7.95 -5.44
CA LYS A 122 -7.82 7.70 -6.11
C LYS A 122 -7.73 6.21 -6.45
N MET A 123 -7.22 5.89 -7.64
CA MET A 123 -6.92 4.51 -8.03
C MET A 123 -5.68 4.44 -8.91
N PHE A 124 -4.79 3.50 -8.63
CA PHE A 124 -3.60 3.21 -9.42
C PHE A 124 -3.31 1.71 -9.44
N ALA A 125 -2.54 1.28 -10.42
CA ALA A 125 -2.22 -0.12 -10.64
C ALA A 125 -0.74 -0.42 -10.35
N LEU A 126 -0.51 -1.56 -9.68
CA LEU A 126 0.78 -2.24 -9.62
C LEU A 126 0.64 -3.61 -10.29
N ARG A 127 1.73 -4.08 -10.91
CA ARG A 127 1.79 -5.36 -11.62
C ARG A 127 2.87 -6.24 -11.03
N ILE A 128 2.54 -7.51 -10.80
CA ILE A 128 3.57 -8.50 -10.54
C ILE A 128 4.20 -8.94 -11.87
N PRO A 129 5.54 -8.93 -12.01
CA PRO A 129 6.17 -9.41 -13.23
C PRO A 129 5.97 -10.91 -13.44
N ASP A 130 6.07 -11.33 -14.69
CA ASP A 130 6.09 -12.75 -15.11
C ASP A 130 4.80 -13.55 -14.79
N LEU A 131 3.67 -12.88 -14.56
CA LEU A 131 2.39 -13.56 -14.46
C LEU A 131 1.98 -14.09 -15.84
N THR A 132 1.77 -15.42 -15.96
CA THR A 132 1.37 -16.02 -17.23
C THR A 132 -0.14 -15.84 -17.50
N PRO A 133 -0.58 -15.95 -18.77
CA PRO A 133 -2.01 -15.92 -19.11
C PRO A 133 -2.80 -17.02 -18.38
N GLU A 134 -2.23 -18.18 -18.18
CA GLU A 134 -2.83 -19.31 -17.46
C GLU A 134 -3.06 -18.96 -15.99
N GLN A 135 -2.05 -18.37 -15.33
CA GLN A 135 -2.14 -17.89 -13.96
C GLN A 135 -3.18 -16.78 -13.81
N ALA A 136 -3.21 -15.83 -14.74
CA ALA A 136 -4.24 -14.80 -14.78
C ALA A 136 -5.66 -15.37 -14.94
N SER A 137 -5.80 -16.43 -15.76
CA SER A 137 -7.06 -17.18 -15.89
C SER A 137 -7.46 -17.89 -14.60
N GLN A 138 -6.51 -18.46 -13.87
CA GLN A 138 -6.75 -19.11 -12.57
C GLN A 138 -7.18 -18.08 -11.52
N ILE A 139 -6.59 -16.86 -11.50
CA ILE A 139 -7.04 -15.76 -10.64
C ILE A 139 -8.50 -15.38 -10.95
N ARG A 140 -8.85 -15.26 -12.23
CA ARG A 140 -10.25 -14.98 -12.65
C ARG A 140 -11.19 -16.10 -12.20
N GLN A 141 -10.80 -17.36 -12.39
CA GLN A 141 -11.60 -18.53 -11.98
C GLN A 141 -11.80 -18.52 -10.45
N PHE A 142 -10.75 -18.31 -9.67
CA PHE A 142 -10.83 -18.19 -8.22
C PHE A 142 -11.80 -17.08 -7.81
N ALA A 143 -11.69 -15.89 -8.41
CA ALA A 143 -12.59 -14.77 -8.14
C ALA A 143 -14.06 -15.15 -8.41
N SER A 144 -14.33 -15.83 -9.52
CA SER A 144 -15.67 -16.29 -9.88
C SER A 144 -16.22 -17.33 -8.89
N GLN A 145 -15.38 -18.27 -8.42
CA GLN A 145 -15.76 -19.28 -7.44
C GLN A 145 -16.02 -18.68 -6.05
N LYS A 146 -15.31 -17.61 -5.69
CA LYS A 146 -15.43 -16.95 -4.39
C LYS A 146 -16.44 -15.80 -4.37
N ALA A 147 -16.98 -15.40 -5.51
CA ALA A 147 -18.04 -14.38 -5.59
C ALA A 147 -19.24 -14.79 -4.70
N GLY A 148 -19.70 -13.85 -3.87
CA GLY A 148 -20.74 -14.10 -2.86
C GLY A 148 -20.21 -14.62 -1.51
N SER A 149 -18.91 -14.88 -1.37
CA SER A 149 -18.29 -15.16 -0.05
C SER A 149 -18.44 -13.96 0.86
N ARG A 150 -18.54 -14.20 2.18
CA ARG A 150 -18.73 -13.14 3.17
C ARG A 150 -17.48 -12.28 3.36
N TYR A 151 -17.66 -11.05 3.85
CA TYR A 151 -16.55 -10.22 4.27
C TYR A 151 -16.01 -10.63 5.63
N ASN A 152 -14.68 -10.74 5.76
CA ASN A 152 -14.01 -11.18 6.98
C ASN A 152 -13.74 -9.99 7.92
N TYR A 153 -14.78 -9.53 8.62
CA TYR A 153 -14.64 -8.46 9.62
C TYR A 153 -13.80 -8.89 10.84
N MET A 154 -13.90 -10.19 11.23
CA MET A 154 -13.14 -10.70 12.36
C MET A 154 -11.65 -10.72 12.05
N GLY A 155 -11.26 -11.17 10.85
CA GLY A 155 -9.86 -11.13 10.41
C GLY A 155 -9.25 -9.73 10.44
N ILE A 156 -10.04 -8.68 10.11
CA ILE A 156 -9.56 -7.29 10.28
C ILE A 156 -9.34 -6.97 11.76
N ALA A 157 -10.26 -7.34 12.65
CA ALA A 157 -10.13 -7.06 14.07
C ALA A 157 -8.92 -7.78 14.69
N GLU A 158 -8.65 -9.01 14.26
CA GLU A 158 -7.48 -9.80 14.68
C GLU A 158 -6.16 -9.25 14.09
N MET A 159 -6.21 -8.68 12.88
CA MET A 159 -5.04 -8.07 12.25
C MET A 159 -4.61 -6.75 12.92
N VAL A 160 -5.51 -5.99 13.57
CA VAL A 160 -5.19 -4.68 14.18
C VAL A 160 -4.07 -4.77 15.23
N PRO A 161 -4.09 -5.66 16.23
CA PRO A 161 -2.99 -5.81 17.19
C PRO A 161 -1.67 -6.17 16.50
N PHE A 162 -1.72 -7.02 15.48
CA PHE A 162 -0.55 -7.37 14.68
C PHE A 162 0.02 -6.17 13.94
N MET A 163 -0.83 -5.34 13.31
CA MET A 163 -0.40 -4.12 12.62
C MET A 163 0.28 -3.14 13.59
N MET A 164 -0.20 -3.03 14.82
CA MET A 164 0.43 -2.18 15.83
C MET A 164 1.78 -2.73 16.29
N THR A 165 1.87 -4.03 16.54
CA THR A 165 3.12 -4.65 17.04
C THR A 165 4.19 -4.74 15.97
N LYS A 166 3.85 -4.99 14.70
CA LYS A 166 4.83 -5.01 13.62
C LYS A 166 5.52 -3.66 13.40
N GLN A 167 4.90 -2.54 13.79
CA GLN A 167 5.56 -1.23 13.74
C GLN A 167 6.79 -1.18 14.66
N LEU A 168 6.81 -1.94 15.78
CA LEU A 168 7.99 -2.06 16.63
C LEU A 168 9.16 -2.69 15.88
N CYS A 169 8.89 -3.68 15.02
CA CYS A 169 9.93 -4.26 14.17
C CYS A 169 10.51 -3.25 13.17
N SER A 170 9.70 -2.29 12.75
CA SER A 170 10.09 -1.23 11.80
C SER A 170 10.98 -0.16 12.42
N LEU A 171 11.13 -0.13 13.75
CA LEU A 171 12.00 0.85 14.44
C LEU A 171 13.50 0.57 14.25
N ASN A 172 13.88 -0.62 13.78
CA ASN A 172 15.27 -0.90 13.45
C ASN A 172 15.58 -0.45 12.01
N PRO A 173 16.36 0.64 11.82
CA PRO A 173 16.66 1.14 10.48
C PRO A 173 17.83 0.44 9.80
N PHE A 174 18.59 -0.42 10.53
CA PHE A 174 19.88 -0.92 10.07
C PHE A 174 19.83 -2.31 9.44
N SER A 175 18.73 -3.04 9.56
CA SER A 175 18.63 -4.39 9.03
C SER A 175 17.24 -4.72 8.52
N ALA A 176 17.12 -4.83 7.20
CA ALA A 176 15.90 -5.29 6.53
C ALA A 176 15.58 -6.73 6.95
N ASP A 177 16.59 -7.60 7.02
CA ASP A 177 16.44 -9.00 7.42
C ASP A 177 15.91 -9.12 8.84
N PHE A 178 16.43 -8.31 9.78
CA PHE A 178 15.94 -8.28 11.16
C PHE A 178 14.47 -7.88 11.21
N ARG A 179 14.07 -6.82 10.47
CA ARG A 179 12.66 -6.37 10.42
C ARG A 179 11.74 -7.48 9.92
N GLN A 180 12.14 -8.15 8.84
CA GLN A 180 11.36 -9.24 8.25
C GLN A 180 11.26 -10.45 9.19
N GLN A 181 12.36 -10.87 9.81
CA GLN A 181 12.37 -11.95 10.79
C GLN A 181 11.54 -11.60 12.05
N CYS A 182 11.62 -10.36 12.52
CA CYS A 182 10.82 -9.87 13.63
C CYS A 182 9.33 -9.96 13.32
N VAL A 183 8.89 -9.53 12.14
CA VAL A 183 7.48 -9.60 11.72
C VAL A 183 7.03 -11.06 11.54
N GLN A 184 7.86 -11.91 10.96
CA GLN A 184 7.57 -13.34 10.84
C GLN A 184 7.46 -14.02 12.20
N GLY A 185 8.36 -13.68 13.14
CA GLY A 185 8.31 -14.18 14.51
C GLY A 185 7.04 -13.74 15.24
N LEU A 186 6.60 -12.50 15.06
CA LEU A 186 5.33 -12.00 15.60
C LEU A 186 4.12 -12.76 15.01
N ALA A 187 4.10 -12.98 13.70
CA ALA A 187 3.03 -13.74 13.04
C ALA A 187 2.98 -15.19 13.53
N ALA A 188 4.13 -15.83 13.75
CA ALA A 188 4.23 -17.18 14.28
C ALA A 188 3.84 -17.29 15.76
N ALA A 189 4.11 -16.24 16.57
CA ALA A 189 3.76 -16.20 17.99
C ALA A 189 2.27 -15.95 18.25
N GLN A 190 1.57 -15.37 17.30
CA GLN A 190 0.11 -15.23 17.37
C GLN A 190 -0.52 -16.59 17.02
N LEU A 191 -0.93 -17.32 18.04
CA LEU A 191 -1.44 -18.72 18.00
C LEU A 191 -2.73 -18.89 17.22
N SER A 192 -3.41 -17.83 16.82
CA SER A 192 -4.51 -17.84 15.88
C SER A 192 -4.06 -17.15 14.60
N THR A 193 -3.74 -17.92 13.56
CA THR A 193 -3.92 -17.40 12.22
C THR A 193 -5.34 -16.84 12.17
N PRO A 194 -5.57 -15.61 11.65
CA PRO A 194 -6.92 -15.17 11.36
C PRO A 194 -7.53 -16.25 10.47
N THR A 195 -8.27 -17.16 11.08
CA THR A 195 -8.96 -18.18 10.34
C THR A 195 -10.10 -17.48 9.63
N GLY A 196 -9.80 -16.93 8.46
CA GLY A 196 -10.84 -16.73 7.49
C GLY A 196 -11.52 -18.09 7.36
N ALA A 197 -12.76 -18.21 7.80
CA ALA A 197 -13.55 -19.34 7.39
C ALA A 197 -13.35 -19.45 5.88
N GLU A 198 -13.20 -20.65 5.31
CA GLU A 198 -12.93 -20.88 3.88
C GLU A 198 -13.87 -20.09 2.92
N SER A 199 -14.83 -19.37 3.49
CA SER A 199 -15.88 -18.61 2.84
C SER A 199 -15.92 -17.13 3.22
N SER A 200 -14.87 -16.53 3.80
CA SER A 200 -14.83 -15.10 4.11
C SER A 200 -13.46 -14.50 3.87
N TYR A 201 -13.41 -13.30 3.30
CA TYR A 201 -12.19 -12.58 2.94
C TYR A 201 -12.32 -11.09 3.23
N PHE A 202 -11.25 -10.44 3.67
CA PHE A 202 -11.09 -9.00 3.49
C PHE A 202 -10.23 -8.70 2.25
N CYS A 203 -10.10 -7.44 1.84
CA CYS A 203 -9.62 -7.07 0.50
C CYS A 203 -8.24 -7.64 0.14
N SER A 204 -7.21 -7.45 0.97
CA SER A 204 -5.88 -7.98 0.69
C SER A 204 -5.77 -9.49 0.88
N GLU A 205 -6.49 -10.07 1.85
CA GLU A 205 -6.58 -11.52 2.04
C GLU A 205 -7.12 -12.22 0.78
N PHE A 206 -8.20 -11.67 0.19
CA PHE A 206 -8.76 -12.18 -1.05
C PHE A 206 -7.75 -12.14 -2.21
N VAL A 207 -7.07 -11.00 -2.39
CA VAL A 207 -6.08 -10.84 -3.46
C VAL A 207 -4.94 -11.83 -3.29
N ILE A 208 -4.37 -11.96 -2.08
CA ILE A 208 -3.26 -12.90 -1.83
C ILE A 208 -3.71 -14.34 -2.08
N ALA A 209 -4.88 -14.75 -1.56
CA ALA A 209 -5.41 -16.09 -1.78
C ALA A 209 -5.62 -16.40 -3.28
N ALA A 210 -6.05 -15.42 -4.08
CA ALA A 210 -6.20 -15.58 -5.52
C ALA A 210 -4.85 -15.85 -6.22
N PHE A 211 -3.80 -15.13 -5.83
CA PHE A 211 -2.46 -15.34 -6.39
C PHE A 211 -1.79 -16.63 -5.89
N GLU A 212 -2.01 -17.02 -4.64
CA GLU A 212 -1.57 -18.32 -4.11
C GLU A 212 -2.24 -19.48 -4.86
N ASN A 213 -3.57 -19.38 -5.08
CA ASN A 213 -4.30 -20.38 -5.85
C ASN A 213 -3.80 -20.52 -7.30
N ALA A 214 -3.32 -19.43 -7.89
CA ALA A 214 -2.71 -19.43 -9.22
C ALA A 214 -1.24 -19.89 -9.24
N GLY A 215 -0.69 -20.34 -8.11
CA GLY A 215 0.71 -20.75 -8.02
C GLY A 215 1.71 -19.62 -8.23
N HIS A 216 1.30 -18.37 -8.01
CA HIS A 216 2.15 -17.19 -8.16
C HIS A 216 2.05 -16.27 -6.91
N PRO A 217 2.48 -16.75 -5.73
CA PRO A 217 2.28 -16.04 -4.48
C PRO A 217 2.97 -14.68 -4.46
N LEU A 218 2.29 -13.66 -3.95
CA LEU A 218 2.83 -12.30 -3.79
C LEU A 218 3.84 -12.20 -2.64
N THR A 219 3.67 -13.02 -1.62
CA THR A 219 4.51 -13.11 -0.42
C THR A 219 4.35 -14.49 0.20
N MET A 220 5.27 -14.87 1.08
CA MET A 220 5.16 -16.09 1.89
C MET A 220 4.43 -15.88 3.23
N ALA A 221 4.01 -14.65 3.53
CA ALA A 221 3.23 -14.35 4.72
C ALA A 221 1.79 -14.85 4.53
N ALA A 222 1.20 -15.40 5.60
CA ALA A 222 -0.19 -15.86 5.56
C ALA A 222 -1.14 -14.71 5.19
N PRO A 223 -2.14 -14.96 4.31
CA PRO A 223 -3.02 -13.92 3.74
C PRO A 223 -3.66 -12.99 4.77
N GLY A 224 -4.11 -13.54 5.90
CA GLY A 224 -4.75 -12.78 6.97
C GLY A 224 -3.85 -11.77 7.70
N TRP A 225 -2.52 -11.80 7.50
CA TRP A 225 -1.57 -10.87 8.14
C TRP A 225 -1.11 -9.74 7.22
N VAL A 226 -1.57 -9.70 5.98
CA VAL A 226 -1.10 -8.75 4.98
C VAL A 226 -2.14 -7.67 4.72
N SER A 227 -1.83 -6.44 5.06
CA SER A 227 -2.69 -5.29 4.80
C SER A 227 -2.52 -4.76 3.36
N PRO A 228 -3.46 -3.96 2.84
CA PRO A 228 -3.27 -3.25 1.57
C PRO A 228 -2.01 -2.38 1.53
N GLY A 229 -1.64 -1.79 2.68
CA GLY A 229 -0.40 -1.03 2.82
C GLY A 229 0.84 -1.88 2.68
N ASP A 230 0.84 -3.10 3.23
CA ASP A 230 1.97 -4.02 3.08
C ASP A 230 2.20 -4.39 1.61
N LEU A 231 1.12 -4.72 0.89
CA LEU A 231 1.18 -4.98 -0.55
C LEU A 231 1.69 -3.77 -1.34
N LEU A 232 1.25 -2.55 -0.98
CA LEU A 232 1.75 -1.34 -1.63
C LEU A 232 3.26 -1.19 -1.48
N HIS A 233 3.80 -1.48 -0.30
CA HIS A 233 5.23 -1.35 -0.02
C HIS A 233 6.09 -2.50 -0.60
N MET A 234 5.47 -3.53 -1.21
CA MET A 234 6.18 -4.57 -1.97
C MET A 234 6.61 -4.12 -3.38
N ARG A 235 6.40 -2.85 -3.73
CA ARG A 235 6.79 -2.30 -5.05
C ARG A 235 8.28 -2.02 -5.14
N GLU A 236 8.78 -1.96 -6.35
CA GLU A 236 10.17 -1.60 -6.64
C GLU A 236 10.55 -0.24 -6.03
N GLY A 237 11.74 -0.18 -5.45
CA GLY A 237 12.29 1.04 -4.87
C GLY A 237 11.64 1.50 -3.56
N ASP A 238 10.81 0.67 -2.93
CA ASP A 238 10.22 0.94 -1.61
C ASP A 238 10.77 0.00 -0.55
N ILE A 239 10.49 0.29 0.71
CA ILE A 239 10.90 -0.55 1.84
C ILE A 239 9.72 -1.44 2.24
N ALA A 240 9.83 -2.73 1.91
CA ALA A 240 8.81 -3.71 2.25
C ALA A 240 8.93 -4.12 3.73
N THR A 241 7.80 -4.13 4.45
CA THR A 241 7.70 -4.68 5.81
C THR A 241 7.66 -6.21 5.79
N LEU A 242 6.95 -6.78 4.82
CA LEU A 242 6.90 -8.21 4.52
C LEU A 242 7.67 -8.48 3.24
N ALA A 243 8.43 -9.58 3.22
CA ALA A 243 9.21 -9.94 2.03
C ALA A 243 8.28 -10.25 0.84
N PRO A 244 8.38 -9.52 -0.28
CA PRO A 244 7.67 -9.87 -1.49
C PRO A 244 8.35 -11.08 -2.17
N SER A 245 7.57 -11.96 -2.80
CA SER A 245 8.12 -12.99 -3.67
C SER A 245 8.82 -12.37 -4.89
N ARG A 246 8.24 -11.29 -5.41
CA ARG A 246 8.81 -10.40 -6.43
C ARG A 246 8.33 -8.98 -6.19
N ALA A 247 9.17 -7.99 -6.50
CA ALA A 247 8.79 -6.60 -6.38
C ALA A 247 7.70 -6.25 -7.41
N LEU A 248 6.69 -5.52 -6.96
CA LEU A 248 5.59 -5.05 -7.82
C LEU A 248 6.05 -3.84 -8.63
N VAL A 249 5.70 -3.81 -9.90
CA VAL A 249 6.03 -2.73 -10.83
C VAL A 249 4.87 -1.74 -10.93
N TYR A 250 5.18 -0.46 -10.84
CA TYR A 250 4.17 0.58 -11.00
C TYR A 250 3.73 0.71 -12.46
N VAL A 251 2.42 0.55 -12.70
CA VAL A 251 1.81 0.69 -14.02
C VAL A 251 1.37 2.14 -14.27
N GLY A 252 0.61 2.71 -13.34
CA GLY A 252 0.13 4.11 -13.46
C GLY A 252 -1.14 4.38 -12.65
N HIS A 253 -1.62 5.62 -12.71
CA HIS A 253 -2.87 6.06 -12.10
C HIS A 253 -3.99 6.08 -13.13
N ILE A 254 -5.09 5.36 -12.84
CA ILE A 254 -6.32 5.42 -13.62
C ILE A 254 -7.16 6.60 -13.14
N LYS A 255 -7.11 6.90 -11.85
CA LYS A 255 -7.76 8.05 -11.24
C LYS A 255 -6.79 8.73 -10.28
N PRO A 256 -6.10 9.80 -10.71
CA PRO A 256 -5.26 10.58 -9.81
C PRO A 256 -6.13 11.28 -8.77
N GLY A 257 -5.74 11.21 -7.50
CA GLY A 257 -6.45 11.88 -6.41
C GLY A 257 -6.39 13.40 -6.52
N ILE A 258 -7.25 14.10 -5.79
CA ILE A 258 -7.36 15.57 -5.80
C ILE A 258 -6.00 16.25 -5.57
N TYR A 259 -5.20 15.74 -4.64
CA TYR A 259 -3.88 16.29 -4.32
C TYR A 259 -2.88 16.18 -5.48
N LEU A 260 -2.91 15.09 -6.24
CA LEU A 260 -2.03 14.89 -7.40
C LEU A 260 -2.47 15.76 -8.58
N ARG A 261 -3.78 15.92 -8.79
CA ARG A 261 -4.33 16.83 -9.81
C ARG A 261 -3.91 18.28 -9.58
N SER A 262 -3.99 18.76 -8.34
CA SER A 262 -3.58 20.15 -8.02
C SER A 262 -2.09 20.38 -8.28
N ARG A 263 -1.20 19.41 -8.03
CA ARG A 263 0.22 19.52 -8.36
C ARG A 263 0.49 19.53 -9.86
N THR A 264 -0.26 18.78 -10.64
CA THR A 264 -0.14 18.76 -12.10
C THR A 264 -0.60 20.09 -12.69
N LEU A 265 -1.72 20.63 -12.23
CA LEU A 265 -2.23 21.95 -12.65
C LEU A 265 -1.28 23.09 -12.27
N ALA A 266 -0.68 23.05 -11.08
CA ALA A 266 0.30 24.05 -10.65
C ALA A 266 1.59 24.04 -11.49
N LYS A 267 1.98 22.87 -12.04
CA LYS A 267 3.13 22.77 -12.95
C LYS A 267 2.82 23.20 -14.38
N SER A 268 1.56 23.17 -14.80
CA SER A 268 1.13 23.56 -16.15
C SER A 268 0.85 25.06 -16.28
N GLN A 269 0.81 25.82 -15.20
CA GLN A 269 0.74 27.29 -15.27
C GLN A 269 2.09 27.86 -15.68
N PRO A 270 2.16 28.64 -16.80
CA PRO A 270 3.38 29.35 -17.16
C PRO A 270 3.75 30.35 -16.05
N PRO A 271 5.05 30.64 -15.84
CA PRO A 271 5.46 31.62 -14.84
C PRO A 271 4.78 32.96 -15.14
N HIS A 272 4.12 33.53 -14.14
CA HIS A 272 3.53 34.85 -14.19
C HIS A 272 4.62 35.82 -14.68
N GLN A 273 4.42 36.46 -15.83
CA GLN A 273 5.19 37.59 -16.26
C GLN A 273 5.01 38.66 -15.19
N GLN A 274 6.05 38.88 -14.39
CA GLN A 274 6.13 40.07 -13.56
C GLN A 274 6.15 41.29 -14.50
N GLY A 275 5.07 42.04 -14.43
CA GLY A 275 4.92 43.26 -15.21
C GLY A 275 6.10 44.23 -14.98
N GLU A 276 6.76 44.56 -16.05
CA GLU A 276 7.69 45.69 -16.10
C GLU A 276 6.96 46.94 -15.64
N GLY A 277 7.35 47.44 -14.48
CA GLY A 277 6.98 48.76 -13.99
C GLY A 277 7.57 49.82 -14.89
N THR A 278 6.75 50.47 -15.69
CA THR A 278 7.07 51.66 -16.47
C THR A 278 7.57 52.77 -15.53
N ASN A 279 8.86 53.06 -15.58
CA ASN A 279 9.41 54.29 -15.06
C ASN A 279 8.88 55.49 -15.91
N LEU A 280 7.98 56.25 -15.33
CA LEU A 280 7.64 57.59 -15.81
C LEU A 280 8.54 58.58 -15.09
N VAL A 281 9.53 59.08 -15.83
CA VAL A 281 10.32 60.29 -15.51
C VAL A 281 9.43 61.51 -15.63
N ARG A 282 9.37 62.29 -14.56
CA ARG A 282 9.35 63.74 -14.55
C ARG A 282 9.86 64.28 -13.23
#